data_0b3b2ea02812d7a265ff1a067af69f6d
#
_entry.id   0b3b2ea02812d7a265ff1a067af69f6d
#
_cell.length_a   1.000
_cell.length_b   1.000
_cell.length_c   1.000
_cell.angle_alpha   90.00
_cell.angle_beta   90.00
_cell.angle_gamma   90.00
#
_symmetry.space_group_name_H-M   'P 1'
#
loop_
_entity.id
_entity.type
_entity.pdbx_description
1 polymer ?
#
loop_
_entity_poly.entity_id
_entity_poly.type
_entity_poly.pdbx_seq_one_letter_code
_entity_poly.pdbx_strand_id
1 'polypeptide(L)'
;PESEDYRVIEVNARLSRSSALASKATGYPLAFVAAKLGLGYGLFDLKNSVTKTTSAFFEPALDYVVCKIPRWDLGKFHGVDRELGSSMKSVGEVMAIGRTFEEAIQKGLRMIGQGMHGFVENKELQIADIDKALREPTDKRIFVISKAMRAGYTVDQIHELTKIDKWFLDKLMNIMQTSKELHEWGNNHKLLSQLPNDLLYKAKRQGFSDFQVARAIGYEGEMEDAIIDVRNHRKSVGIVPVVKQIDTLAAEYPAQTNYLYLTYSGVANDVHYLGDHKSIVVLGSGAYRIGSSVEFDWCGVQALNTIRKEGYRSVMINYNPETVSTDYDMCDRLYFDELTFERVMDILDLENPHGVIVSTGGQIPNNLALRLDA
;
A
#
# COMPACT_ATOMS: atom_id res chain seq x y z
N PRO A 1 -16.13 -16.73 11.55
CA PRO A 1 -17.38 -16.46 10.82
C PRO A 1 -18.51 -17.43 11.16
N GLU A 2 -18.22 -18.56 11.82
CA GLU A 2 -19.21 -19.57 12.19
C GLU A 2 -19.95 -19.26 13.50
N SER A 3 -19.52 -18.25 14.23
CA SER A 3 -20.17 -17.77 15.44
C SER A 3 -20.33 -16.25 15.40
N GLU A 4 -21.28 -15.71 16.18
CA GLU A 4 -21.46 -14.28 16.41
C GLU A 4 -20.55 -13.75 17.54
N ASP A 5 -19.59 -14.56 17.96
CA ASP A 5 -18.65 -14.20 19.03
C ASP A 5 -17.74 -13.05 18.62
N TYR A 6 -17.65 -12.02 19.45
CA TYR A 6 -16.73 -10.91 19.30
C TYR A 6 -16.06 -10.56 20.64
N ARG A 7 -14.93 -9.88 20.55
CA ARG A 7 -14.20 -9.40 21.73
C ARG A 7 -13.93 -7.91 21.57
N VAL A 8 -14.35 -7.12 22.55
CA VAL A 8 -13.97 -5.72 22.66
C VAL A 8 -12.53 -5.65 23.14
N ILE A 9 -11.63 -5.10 22.31
CA ILE A 9 -10.21 -4.95 22.62
C ILE A 9 -10.01 -3.67 23.43
N GLU A 10 -10.50 -2.53 22.93
CA GLU A 10 -10.46 -1.23 23.59
C GLU A 10 -11.53 -0.29 23.03
N VAL A 11 -11.84 0.76 23.76
CA VAL A 11 -12.71 1.87 23.32
C VAL A 11 -11.95 3.18 23.53
N ASN A 12 -11.79 3.94 22.45
CA ASN A 12 -11.19 5.27 22.50
C ASN A 12 -12.29 6.34 22.52
N ALA A 13 -12.39 7.08 23.61
CA ALA A 13 -13.35 8.19 23.76
C ALA A 13 -12.90 9.49 23.06
N ARG A 14 -12.18 9.37 21.94
CA ARG A 14 -11.63 10.48 21.17
C ARG A 14 -11.38 10.06 19.73
N LEU A 15 -11.19 11.01 18.83
CA LEU A 15 -10.58 10.72 17.52
C LEU A 15 -9.13 10.28 17.75
N SER A 16 -8.73 9.22 17.07
CA SER A 16 -7.41 8.61 17.16
C SER A 16 -6.74 8.54 15.80
N ARG A 17 -5.50 8.06 15.75
CA ARG A 17 -4.82 7.76 14.47
C ARG A 17 -5.60 6.77 13.62
N SER A 18 -6.25 5.79 14.23
CA SER A 18 -7.14 4.86 13.53
C SER A 18 -8.33 5.58 12.87
N SER A 19 -8.84 6.66 13.47
CA SER A 19 -9.88 7.50 12.87
C SER A 19 -9.37 8.25 11.64
N ALA A 20 -8.11 8.73 11.65
CA ALA A 20 -7.49 9.36 10.50
C ALA A 20 -7.35 8.37 9.33
N LEU A 21 -6.89 7.15 9.60
CA LEU A 21 -6.83 6.08 8.60
C LEU A 21 -8.22 5.74 8.07
N ALA A 22 -9.20 5.54 8.92
CA ALA A 22 -10.58 5.23 8.52
C ALA A 22 -11.17 6.34 7.65
N SER A 23 -10.92 7.60 7.99
CA SER A 23 -11.33 8.77 7.21
C SER A 23 -10.76 8.74 5.78
N LYS A 24 -9.47 8.47 5.65
CA LYS A 24 -8.79 8.40 4.34
C LYS A 24 -9.14 7.13 3.56
N ALA A 25 -9.30 6.00 4.25
CA ALA A 25 -9.67 4.73 3.66
C ALA A 25 -11.09 4.73 3.05
N THR A 26 -12.00 5.48 3.67
CA THR A 26 -13.41 5.52 3.25
C THR A 26 -13.78 6.77 2.46
N GLY A 27 -12.89 7.77 2.36
CA GLY A 27 -13.25 9.07 1.81
C GLY A 27 -14.31 9.80 2.65
N TYR A 28 -14.38 9.53 3.96
CA TYR A 28 -15.33 10.16 4.88
C TYR A 28 -14.58 11.04 5.91
N PRO A 29 -14.81 12.38 5.92
CA PRO A 29 -14.02 13.32 6.72
C PRO A 29 -14.44 13.35 8.20
N LEU A 30 -14.10 12.31 8.96
CA LEU A 30 -14.53 12.12 10.36
C LEU A 30 -14.25 13.32 11.25
N ALA A 31 -13.04 13.88 11.20
CA ALA A 31 -12.67 15.01 12.07
C ALA A 31 -13.46 16.27 11.73
N PHE A 32 -13.68 16.55 10.44
CA PHE A 32 -14.48 17.68 9.99
C PHE A 32 -15.94 17.56 10.44
N VAL A 33 -16.55 16.38 10.25
CA VAL A 33 -17.93 16.12 10.67
C VAL A 33 -18.07 16.22 12.18
N ALA A 34 -17.15 15.60 12.94
CA ALA A 34 -17.14 15.66 14.40
C ALA A 34 -17.05 17.12 14.92
N ALA A 35 -16.18 17.93 14.32
CA ALA A 35 -16.06 19.35 14.69
C ALA A 35 -17.36 20.14 14.42
N LYS A 36 -18.00 19.91 13.29
CA LYS A 36 -19.28 20.55 12.94
C LYS A 36 -20.41 20.14 13.90
N LEU A 37 -20.50 18.85 14.21
CA LEU A 37 -21.47 18.35 15.21
C LEU A 37 -21.23 18.99 16.60
N GLY A 38 -19.96 19.10 17.00
CA GLY A 38 -19.59 19.78 18.25
C GLY A 38 -19.92 21.25 18.30
N LEU A 39 -20.09 21.90 17.15
CA LEU A 39 -20.56 23.28 17.01
C LEU A 39 -22.09 23.40 16.90
N GLY A 40 -22.83 22.29 16.99
CA GLY A 40 -24.29 22.27 17.00
C GLY A 40 -24.95 22.07 15.63
N TYR A 41 -24.20 21.79 14.56
CA TYR A 41 -24.80 21.42 13.27
C TYR A 41 -25.42 20.01 13.36
N GLY A 42 -26.55 19.81 12.67
CA GLY A 42 -27.17 18.50 12.53
C GLY A 42 -26.43 17.64 11.52
N LEU A 43 -26.38 16.31 11.75
CA LEU A 43 -25.71 15.39 10.80
C LEU A 43 -26.36 15.43 9.40
N PHE A 44 -27.67 15.64 9.33
CA PHE A 44 -28.43 15.73 8.08
C PHE A 44 -28.12 16.98 7.27
N ASP A 45 -27.62 18.04 7.93
CA ASP A 45 -27.30 19.32 7.29
C ASP A 45 -25.89 19.35 6.67
N LEU A 46 -25.09 18.33 6.96
CA LEU A 46 -23.70 18.28 6.56
C LEU A 46 -23.52 17.48 5.26
N LYS A 47 -22.60 17.97 4.43
CA LYS A 47 -22.13 17.26 3.23
C LYS A 47 -20.77 16.62 3.50
N ASN A 48 -20.49 15.54 2.79
CA ASN A 48 -19.14 14.96 2.75
C ASN A 48 -18.23 15.89 1.93
N SER A 49 -17.24 16.49 2.59
CA SER A 49 -16.31 17.46 1.96
C SER A 49 -15.26 16.79 1.07
N VAL A 50 -15.05 15.48 1.20
CA VAL A 50 -14.11 14.71 0.36
C VAL A 50 -14.76 14.33 -0.96
N THR A 51 -15.90 13.65 -0.92
CA THR A 51 -16.62 13.23 -2.14
C THR A 51 -17.36 14.35 -2.83
N LYS A 52 -17.78 15.38 -2.08
CA LYS A 52 -18.57 16.54 -2.52
C LYS A 52 -19.97 16.20 -3.09
N THR A 53 -20.25 14.93 -3.26
CA THR A 53 -21.48 14.41 -3.90
C THR A 53 -22.44 13.74 -2.93
N THR A 54 -21.96 13.33 -1.74
CA THR A 54 -22.78 12.66 -0.72
C THR A 54 -23.02 13.54 0.49
N SER A 55 -24.08 13.22 1.26
CA SER A 55 -24.28 13.79 2.60
C SER A 55 -23.37 13.13 3.63
N ALA A 56 -23.16 13.80 4.78
CA ALA A 56 -22.46 13.17 5.90
C ALA A 56 -23.30 12.05 6.57
N PHE A 57 -24.56 11.96 6.25
CA PHE A 57 -25.49 10.89 6.65
C PHE A 57 -25.54 9.74 5.63
N PHE A 58 -24.40 9.36 5.10
CA PHE A 58 -24.28 8.27 4.13
C PHE A 58 -23.28 7.23 4.64
N GLU A 59 -23.71 5.98 4.74
CA GLU A 59 -22.84 4.88 5.09
C GLU A 59 -21.94 4.52 3.91
N PRO A 60 -20.61 4.52 4.07
CA PRO A 60 -19.69 4.19 2.99
C PRO A 60 -19.85 2.76 2.47
N ALA A 61 -19.92 2.61 1.15
CA ALA A 61 -19.82 1.34 0.44
C ALA A 61 -18.51 1.32 -0.35
N LEU A 62 -17.71 0.26 -0.18
CA LEU A 62 -16.36 0.19 -0.75
C LEU A 62 -16.25 -1.01 -1.69
N ASP A 63 -15.62 -0.82 -2.86
CA ASP A 63 -15.31 -1.87 -3.83
C ASP A 63 -13.80 -2.21 -3.86
N TYR A 64 -13.06 -1.78 -2.84
CA TYR A 64 -11.63 -2.03 -2.65
C TYR A 64 -11.34 -2.52 -1.22
N VAL A 65 -10.15 -3.06 -1.03
CA VAL A 65 -9.65 -3.54 0.26
C VAL A 65 -8.57 -2.60 0.76
N VAL A 66 -8.67 -2.19 2.02
CA VAL A 66 -7.63 -1.41 2.70
C VAL A 66 -6.96 -2.30 3.74
N CYS A 67 -5.64 -2.42 3.64
CA CYS A 67 -4.82 -3.16 4.58
C CYS A 67 -3.95 -2.18 5.39
N LYS A 68 -4.18 -2.15 6.70
CA LYS A 68 -3.34 -1.43 7.65
C LYS A 68 -2.26 -2.35 8.17
N ILE A 69 -0.98 -1.98 8.00
CA ILE A 69 0.14 -2.73 8.57
C ILE A 69 0.94 -1.80 9.47
N PRO A 70 1.12 -2.15 10.76
CA PRO A 70 1.97 -1.41 11.66
C PRO A 70 3.44 -1.54 11.29
N ARG A 71 4.21 -0.50 11.53
CA ARG A 71 5.66 -0.55 11.51
C ARG A 71 6.20 -0.69 12.93
N TRP A 72 6.97 -1.76 13.15
CA TRP A 72 7.68 -2.01 14.41
C TRP A 72 9.18 -1.87 14.18
N ASP A 73 9.83 -0.94 14.83
CA ASP A 73 11.28 -0.77 14.77
C ASP A 73 12.01 -1.52 15.91
N LEU A 74 11.44 -2.64 16.36
CA LEU A 74 11.93 -3.42 17.50
C LEU A 74 13.37 -3.92 17.31
N GLY A 75 13.76 -4.18 16.06
CA GLY A 75 15.12 -4.60 15.74
C GLY A 75 16.21 -3.54 15.94
N LYS A 76 15.82 -2.27 16.19
CA LYS A 76 16.77 -1.17 16.47
C LYS A 76 17.24 -1.15 17.92
N PHE A 77 16.60 -1.92 18.80
CA PHE A 77 16.90 -1.95 20.22
C PHE A 77 17.36 -3.34 20.67
N HIS A 78 18.38 -3.40 21.50
CA HIS A 78 18.82 -4.63 22.14
C HIS A 78 17.95 -4.98 23.33
N GLY A 79 17.62 -6.26 23.51
CA GLY A 79 16.87 -6.76 24.67
C GLY A 79 15.39 -6.44 24.70
N VAL A 80 14.82 -5.93 23.62
CA VAL A 80 13.37 -5.68 23.53
C VAL A 80 12.64 -6.99 23.28
N ASP A 81 11.60 -7.21 24.06
CA ASP A 81 10.62 -8.27 23.82
C ASP A 81 9.87 -8.04 22.51
N ARG A 82 9.94 -9.00 21.60
CA ARG A 82 9.30 -8.93 20.28
C ARG A 82 7.91 -9.54 20.23
N GLU A 83 7.46 -10.17 21.29
CA GLU A 83 6.11 -10.72 21.36
C GLU A 83 5.08 -9.59 21.39
N LEU A 84 4.10 -9.68 20.49
CA LEU A 84 3.03 -8.70 20.35
C LEU A 84 1.87 -9.09 21.28
N GLY A 85 1.56 -8.21 22.20
CA GLY A 85 0.47 -8.36 23.17
C GLY A 85 -0.41 -7.12 23.20
N SER A 86 -0.97 -6.80 24.37
CA SER A 86 -1.86 -5.64 24.57
C SER A 86 -1.15 -4.30 24.63
N SER A 87 0.18 -4.27 24.81
CA SER A 87 0.97 -3.03 24.84
C SER A 87 1.25 -2.51 23.42
N MET A 88 1.19 -1.19 23.24
CA MET A 88 1.51 -0.55 21.96
C MET A 88 3.02 -0.54 21.72
N LYS A 89 3.46 -1.21 20.66
CA LYS A 89 4.88 -1.33 20.26
C LYS A 89 5.18 -0.74 18.89
N SER A 90 4.16 -0.36 18.11
CA SER A 90 4.34 0.22 16.77
C SER A 90 4.78 1.69 16.85
N VAL A 91 5.58 2.13 15.86
CA VAL A 91 6.08 3.50 15.74
C VAL A 91 5.43 4.26 14.58
N GLY A 92 4.82 3.55 13.65
CA GLY A 92 4.11 4.10 12.49
C GLY A 92 3.24 3.04 11.84
N GLU A 93 2.58 3.42 10.77
CA GLU A 93 1.71 2.52 10.03
C GLU A 93 1.68 2.87 8.54
N VAL A 94 1.27 1.91 7.73
CA VAL A 94 1.03 2.08 6.31
C VAL A 94 -0.42 1.76 5.99
N MET A 95 -0.96 2.44 4.99
CA MET A 95 -2.26 2.15 4.39
C MET A 95 -2.05 1.68 2.95
N ALA A 96 -2.27 0.40 2.73
CA ALA A 96 -2.19 -0.19 1.41
C ALA A 96 -3.58 -0.46 0.85
N ILE A 97 -3.78 -0.16 -0.42
CA ILE A 97 -5.08 -0.26 -1.08
C ILE A 97 -4.95 -1.12 -2.33
N GLY A 98 -5.91 -2.02 -2.51
CA GLY A 98 -6.02 -2.89 -3.66
C GLY A 98 -7.46 -3.35 -3.86
N ARG A 99 -7.75 -4.01 -4.98
CA ARG A 99 -9.09 -4.56 -5.24
C ARG A 99 -9.26 -5.98 -4.70
N THR A 100 -8.18 -6.60 -4.25
CA THR A 100 -8.18 -7.90 -3.58
C THR A 100 -7.30 -7.85 -2.33
N PHE A 101 -7.53 -8.78 -1.40
CA PHE A 101 -6.72 -8.90 -0.21
C PHE A 101 -5.25 -9.21 -0.57
N GLU A 102 -5.03 -10.09 -1.55
CA GLU A 102 -3.70 -10.47 -2.02
C GLU A 102 -2.92 -9.25 -2.51
N GLU A 103 -3.55 -8.36 -3.30
CA GLU A 103 -2.93 -7.13 -3.77
C GLU A 103 -2.60 -6.20 -2.62
N ALA A 104 -3.56 -5.94 -1.73
CA ALA A 104 -3.40 -5.00 -0.62
C ALA A 104 -2.33 -5.44 0.38
N ILE A 105 -2.30 -6.72 0.77
CA ILE A 105 -1.30 -7.23 1.71
C ILE A 105 0.11 -7.21 1.13
N GLN A 106 0.29 -7.54 -0.15
CA GLN A 106 1.59 -7.49 -0.82
C GLN A 106 2.15 -6.07 -0.85
N LYS A 107 1.35 -5.09 -1.27
CA LYS A 107 1.71 -3.66 -1.22
C LYS A 107 2.10 -3.22 0.19
N GLY A 108 1.25 -3.52 1.18
CA GLY A 108 1.47 -3.11 2.56
C GLY A 108 2.77 -3.67 3.14
N LEU A 109 3.09 -4.93 2.87
CA LEU A 109 4.33 -5.55 3.33
C LEU A 109 5.58 -4.90 2.71
N ARG A 110 5.51 -4.43 1.46
CA ARG A 110 6.61 -3.67 0.85
C ARG A 110 6.71 -2.25 1.43
N MET A 111 5.58 -1.60 1.67
CA MET A 111 5.52 -0.23 2.22
C MET A 111 6.12 -0.09 3.62
N ILE A 112 6.15 -1.17 4.43
CA ILE A 112 6.80 -1.16 5.76
C ILE A 112 8.27 -0.76 5.65
N GLY A 113 8.96 -1.07 4.54
CA GLY A 113 10.32 -0.62 4.27
C GLY A 113 11.38 -1.17 5.22
N GLN A 114 11.25 -2.44 5.61
CA GLN A 114 12.19 -3.18 6.46
C GLN A 114 12.98 -4.24 5.67
N GLY A 115 13.25 -4.00 4.39
CA GLY A 115 13.94 -4.93 3.50
C GLY A 115 13.08 -6.10 3.01
N MET A 116 11.78 -6.07 3.29
CA MET A 116 10.86 -7.12 2.86
C MET A 116 10.22 -6.79 1.51
N HIS A 117 10.07 -7.78 0.67
CA HIS A 117 9.60 -7.64 -0.71
C HIS A 117 8.16 -8.18 -0.92
N GLY A 118 7.30 -8.03 0.10
CA GLY A 118 5.93 -8.56 0.08
C GLY A 118 5.83 -9.93 0.75
N PHE A 119 4.71 -10.64 0.53
CA PHE A 119 4.46 -11.97 1.07
C PHE A 119 5.10 -13.04 0.16
N VAL A 120 6.42 -13.09 0.19
CA VAL A 120 7.22 -14.08 -0.52
C VAL A 120 8.39 -14.48 0.38
N GLU A 121 9.15 -15.49 -0.02
CA GLU A 121 10.31 -15.89 0.74
C GLU A 121 11.31 -14.73 0.88
N ASN A 122 11.54 -14.35 2.13
CA ASN A 122 12.60 -13.41 2.48
C ASN A 122 13.79 -14.24 3.01
N LYS A 123 14.81 -14.40 2.17
CA LYS A 123 15.96 -15.30 2.41
C LYS A 123 16.72 -14.97 3.71
N GLU A 124 16.66 -13.73 4.14
CA GLU A 124 17.35 -13.23 5.33
C GLU A 124 16.70 -13.70 6.65
N LEU A 125 15.47 -14.20 6.61
CA LEU A 125 14.75 -14.65 7.79
C LEU A 125 15.19 -16.08 8.18
N GLN A 126 16.11 -16.18 9.11
CA GLN A 126 16.53 -17.46 9.70
C GLN A 126 15.52 -17.89 10.79
N ILE A 127 14.89 -19.06 10.62
CA ILE A 127 13.93 -19.63 11.56
C ILE A 127 14.36 -21.07 11.85
N ALA A 128 14.73 -21.32 13.09
CA ALA A 128 15.18 -22.66 13.54
C ALA A 128 13.99 -23.60 13.79
N ASP A 129 12.90 -23.07 14.36
CA ASP A 129 11.68 -23.81 14.71
C ASP A 129 10.47 -23.04 14.17
N ILE A 130 9.88 -23.56 13.10
CA ILE A 130 8.71 -22.94 12.43
C ILE A 130 7.48 -23.02 13.33
N ASP A 131 7.23 -24.14 14.00
CA ASP A 131 6.07 -24.34 14.84
C ASP A 131 6.03 -23.36 16.01
N LYS A 132 7.17 -23.20 16.68
CA LYS A 132 7.32 -22.21 17.75
C LYS A 132 7.09 -20.80 17.23
N ALA A 133 7.74 -20.43 16.13
CA ALA A 133 7.64 -19.11 15.53
C ALA A 133 6.22 -18.77 14.99
N LEU A 134 5.42 -19.78 14.62
CA LEU A 134 4.01 -19.60 14.29
C LEU A 134 3.14 -19.34 15.52
N ARG A 135 3.42 -20.03 16.64
CA ARG A 135 2.65 -19.83 17.90
C ARG A 135 2.93 -18.49 18.53
N GLU A 136 4.18 -18.02 18.48
CA GLU A 136 4.58 -16.74 19.07
C GLU A 136 4.20 -15.56 18.16
N PRO A 137 3.32 -14.62 18.60
CA PRO A 137 2.88 -13.49 17.77
C PRO A 137 3.93 -12.38 17.76
N THR A 138 4.95 -12.52 16.92
CA THR A 138 6.00 -11.50 16.75
C THR A 138 5.75 -10.60 15.52
N ASP A 139 6.50 -9.52 15.43
CA ASP A 139 6.55 -8.62 14.25
C ASP A 139 6.99 -9.33 12.96
N LYS A 140 7.51 -10.56 13.05
CA LYS A 140 7.96 -11.38 11.92
C LYS A 140 6.99 -12.48 11.54
N ARG A 141 5.93 -12.73 12.33
CA ARG A 141 5.06 -13.90 12.14
C ARG A 141 4.45 -13.99 10.75
N ILE A 142 4.11 -12.88 10.10
CA ILE A 142 3.59 -12.89 8.72
C ILE A 142 4.59 -13.52 7.73
N PHE A 143 5.88 -13.29 7.90
CA PHE A 143 6.93 -13.87 7.06
C PHE A 143 7.25 -15.32 7.46
N VAL A 144 7.03 -15.69 8.74
CA VAL A 144 7.08 -17.10 9.19
C VAL A 144 6.00 -17.91 8.49
N ILE A 145 4.77 -17.35 8.34
CA ILE A 145 3.67 -18.00 7.61
C ILE A 145 4.07 -18.27 6.16
N SER A 146 4.67 -17.30 5.47
CA SER A 146 5.18 -17.50 4.10
C SER A 146 6.19 -18.65 4.03
N LYS A 147 7.13 -18.71 4.98
CA LYS A 147 8.12 -19.79 5.05
C LYS A 147 7.49 -21.15 5.36
N ALA A 148 6.50 -21.21 6.26
CA ALA A 148 5.76 -22.42 6.60
C ALA A 148 5.01 -22.97 5.38
N MET A 149 4.28 -22.11 4.65
CA MET A 149 3.57 -22.49 3.42
C MET A 149 4.54 -23.08 2.37
N ARG A 150 5.70 -22.46 2.20
CA ARG A 150 6.74 -22.98 1.30
C ARG A 150 7.31 -24.31 1.75
N ALA A 151 7.39 -24.54 3.06
CA ALA A 151 7.81 -25.83 3.64
C ALA A 151 6.73 -26.91 3.58
N GLY A 152 5.54 -26.61 3.03
CA GLY A 152 4.46 -27.57 2.83
C GLY A 152 3.43 -27.62 3.95
N TYR A 153 3.43 -26.67 4.89
CA TYR A 153 2.37 -26.55 5.89
C TYR A 153 1.03 -26.22 5.23
N THR A 154 0.01 -26.94 5.62
CA THR A 154 -1.38 -26.68 5.15
C THR A 154 -1.97 -25.48 5.87
N VAL A 155 -3.04 -24.92 5.28
CA VAL A 155 -3.84 -23.85 5.92
C VAL A 155 -4.35 -24.29 7.30
N ASP A 156 -4.81 -25.55 7.42
CA ASP A 156 -5.30 -26.09 8.70
C ASP A 156 -4.20 -26.14 9.76
N GLN A 157 -3.02 -26.61 9.42
CA GLN A 157 -1.87 -26.65 10.34
C GLN A 157 -1.47 -25.25 10.81
N ILE A 158 -1.41 -24.27 9.89
CA ILE A 158 -1.06 -22.89 10.24
C ILE A 158 -2.18 -22.26 11.08
N HIS A 159 -3.44 -22.53 10.77
CA HIS A 159 -4.58 -22.08 11.58
C HIS A 159 -4.48 -22.61 13.02
N GLU A 160 -4.23 -23.90 13.20
CA GLU A 160 -4.11 -24.51 14.53
C GLU A 160 -2.98 -23.89 15.38
N LEU A 161 -1.88 -23.51 14.75
CA LEU A 161 -0.73 -22.91 15.45
C LEU A 161 -0.92 -21.42 15.73
N THR A 162 -1.54 -20.66 14.79
CA THR A 162 -1.62 -19.21 14.85
C THR A 162 -2.97 -18.69 15.32
N LYS A 163 -4.03 -19.49 15.19
CA LYS A 163 -5.45 -19.11 15.34
C LYS A 163 -5.90 -17.98 14.38
N ILE A 164 -5.13 -17.72 13.32
CA ILE A 164 -5.55 -16.82 12.24
C ILE A 164 -6.66 -17.52 11.44
N ASP A 165 -7.71 -16.78 11.10
CA ASP A 165 -8.83 -17.31 10.33
C ASP A 165 -8.36 -17.87 8.98
N LYS A 166 -8.92 -19.02 8.59
CA LYS A 166 -8.55 -19.76 7.38
C LYS A 166 -8.74 -18.95 6.12
N TRP A 167 -9.74 -18.06 6.07
CA TRP A 167 -9.96 -17.20 4.92
C TRP A 167 -8.73 -16.36 4.57
N PHE A 168 -8.09 -15.73 5.58
CA PHE A 168 -6.85 -14.98 5.35
C PHE A 168 -5.69 -15.88 4.91
N LEU A 169 -5.58 -17.06 5.51
CA LEU A 169 -4.53 -18.03 5.18
C LEU A 169 -4.71 -18.58 3.74
N ASP A 170 -5.95 -18.82 3.30
CA ASP A 170 -6.24 -19.22 1.92
C ASP A 170 -5.84 -18.13 0.92
N LYS A 171 -6.11 -16.86 1.24
CA LYS A 171 -5.67 -15.71 0.42
C LYS A 171 -4.15 -15.61 0.32
N LEU A 172 -3.45 -15.83 1.43
CA LEU A 172 -1.99 -15.89 1.44
C LEU A 172 -1.46 -17.11 0.66
N MET A 173 -2.15 -18.26 0.71
CA MET A 173 -1.80 -19.45 -0.07
C MET A 173 -1.90 -19.19 -1.57
N ASN A 174 -2.87 -18.38 -2.05
CA ASN A 174 -2.96 -17.99 -3.46
C ASN A 174 -1.70 -17.26 -3.94
N ILE A 175 -1.13 -16.38 -3.11
CA ILE A 175 0.13 -15.69 -3.41
C ILE A 175 1.28 -16.70 -3.51
N MET A 176 1.36 -17.63 -2.55
CA MET A 176 2.40 -18.66 -2.55
C MET A 176 2.32 -19.60 -3.75
N GLN A 177 1.09 -19.95 -4.17
CA GLN A 177 0.88 -20.77 -5.36
C GLN A 177 1.39 -20.04 -6.63
N THR A 178 1.06 -18.79 -6.81
CA THR A 178 1.55 -17.99 -7.95
C THR A 178 3.08 -17.81 -7.89
N SER A 179 3.64 -17.61 -6.70
CA SER A 179 5.09 -17.58 -6.52
C SER A 179 5.74 -18.89 -6.97
N LYS A 180 5.14 -20.04 -6.62
CA LYS A 180 5.60 -21.35 -7.03
C LYS A 180 5.54 -21.53 -8.56
N GLU A 181 4.42 -21.15 -9.19
CA GLU A 181 4.26 -21.20 -10.65
C GLU A 181 5.34 -20.38 -11.37
N LEU A 182 5.66 -19.17 -10.88
CA LEU A 182 6.73 -18.35 -11.42
C LEU A 182 8.11 -19.02 -11.28
N HIS A 183 8.41 -19.61 -10.13
CA HIS A 183 9.65 -20.35 -9.91
C HIS A 183 9.77 -21.59 -10.79
N GLU A 184 8.72 -22.37 -10.92
CA GLU A 184 8.70 -23.57 -11.77
C GLU A 184 8.90 -23.19 -13.22
N TRP A 185 8.28 -22.10 -13.66
CA TRP A 185 8.51 -21.57 -15.00
C TRP A 185 9.98 -21.12 -15.19
N GLY A 186 10.52 -20.33 -14.28
CA GLY A 186 11.88 -19.81 -14.33
C GLY A 186 12.96 -20.90 -14.34
N ASN A 187 12.73 -22.02 -13.66
CA ASN A 187 13.65 -23.17 -13.67
C ASN A 187 13.76 -23.83 -15.04
N ASN A 188 12.75 -23.71 -15.89
CA ASN A 188 12.69 -24.34 -17.21
C ASN A 188 12.90 -23.37 -18.37
N HIS A 189 12.88 -22.06 -18.12
CA HIS A 189 12.94 -21.02 -19.13
C HIS A 189 13.88 -19.90 -18.66
N LYS A 190 14.59 -19.26 -19.58
CA LYS A 190 15.57 -18.22 -19.24
C LYS A 190 15.26 -16.85 -19.80
N LEU A 191 14.37 -16.76 -20.78
CA LEU A 191 14.08 -15.51 -21.45
C LEU A 191 12.76 -14.91 -20.96
N LEU A 192 12.83 -13.74 -20.35
CA LEU A 192 11.65 -12.99 -19.89
C LEU A 192 10.56 -12.84 -20.97
N SER A 193 10.96 -12.67 -22.25
CA SER A 193 10.03 -12.55 -23.37
C SER A 193 9.15 -13.80 -23.62
N GLN A 194 9.50 -14.92 -23.03
CA GLN A 194 8.73 -16.17 -23.09
C GLN A 194 7.80 -16.37 -21.92
N LEU A 195 7.84 -15.47 -20.92
CA LEU A 195 6.94 -15.55 -19.76
C LEU A 195 5.49 -15.44 -20.22
N PRO A 196 4.62 -16.44 -19.91
CA PRO A 196 3.23 -16.39 -20.33
C PRO A 196 2.53 -15.13 -19.79
N ASN A 197 1.86 -14.41 -20.69
CA ASN A 197 1.16 -13.17 -20.32
C ASN A 197 0.11 -13.41 -19.24
N ASP A 198 -0.57 -14.55 -19.25
CA ASP A 198 -1.58 -14.90 -18.25
C ASP A 198 -0.96 -15.07 -16.86
N LEU A 199 0.22 -15.70 -16.76
CA LEU A 199 0.93 -15.88 -15.50
C LEU A 199 1.46 -14.53 -14.99
N LEU A 200 2.02 -13.70 -15.87
CA LEU A 200 2.47 -12.35 -15.51
C LEU A 200 1.29 -11.49 -15.06
N TYR A 201 0.18 -11.50 -15.78
CA TYR A 201 -1.03 -10.74 -15.41
C TYR A 201 -1.62 -11.22 -14.09
N LYS A 202 -1.70 -12.55 -13.87
CA LYS A 202 -2.12 -13.15 -12.60
C LYS A 202 -1.26 -12.65 -11.44
N ALA A 203 0.07 -12.67 -11.60
CA ALA A 203 1.00 -12.19 -10.59
C ALA A 203 0.79 -10.69 -10.29
N LYS A 204 0.68 -9.84 -11.32
CA LYS A 204 0.44 -8.41 -11.15
C LYS A 204 -0.88 -8.13 -10.43
N ARG A 205 -1.95 -8.82 -10.75
CA ARG A 205 -3.25 -8.72 -10.06
C ARG A 205 -3.20 -9.13 -8.59
N GLN A 206 -2.32 -10.06 -8.24
CA GLN A 206 -2.07 -10.46 -6.85
C GLN A 206 -1.04 -9.57 -6.14
N GLY A 207 -0.65 -8.46 -6.76
CA GLY A 207 0.22 -7.47 -6.14
C GLY A 207 1.72 -7.79 -6.18
N PHE A 208 2.17 -8.71 -7.02
CA PHE A 208 3.61 -8.92 -7.22
C PHE A 208 4.23 -7.68 -7.88
N SER A 209 5.32 -7.18 -7.31
CA SER A 209 6.12 -6.14 -7.95
C SER A 209 6.96 -6.70 -9.10
N ASP A 210 7.45 -5.82 -9.98
CA ASP A 210 8.35 -6.22 -11.06
C ASP A 210 9.63 -6.87 -10.50
N PHE A 211 10.13 -6.38 -9.35
CA PHE A 211 11.21 -7.02 -8.59
C PHE A 211 10.87 -8.46 -8.15
N GLN A 212 9.66 -8.69 -7.60
CA GLN A 212 9.26 -10.03 -7.16
C GLN A 212 9.13 -11.00 -8.33
N VAL A 213 8.60 -10.53 -9.47
CA VAL A 213 8.52 -11.34 -10.70
C VAL A 213 9.92 -11.69 -11.18
N ALA A 214 10.81 -10.72 -11.35
CA ALA A 214 12.19 -10.94 -11.79
C ALA A 214 12.92 -11.96 -10.90
N ARG A 215 12.81 -11.78 -9.58
CA ARG A 215 13.42 -12.68 -8.60
C ARG A 215 12.84 -14.10 -8.65
N ALA A 216 11.51 -14.21 -8.81
CA ALA A 216 10.84 -15.50 -8.85
C ALA A 216 11.21 -16.33 -10.09
N ILE A 217 11.34 -15.68 -11.25
CA ILE A 217 11.75 -16.36 -12.48
C ILE A 217 13.27 -16.61 -12.57
N GLY A 218 14.04 -16.16 -11.58
CA GLY A 218 15.51 -16.35 -11.57
C GLY A 218 16.21 -15.52 -12.65
N TYR A 219 15.77 -14.25 -12.84
CA TYR A 219 16.40 -13.34 -13.80
C TYR A 219 17.92 -13.29 -13.61
N GLU A 220 18.68 -13.49 -14.70
CA GLU A 220 20.14 -13.44 -14.71
C GLU A 220 20.62 -12.01 -15.00
N GLY A 221 21.24 -11.33 -14.04
CA GLY A 221 21.75 -9.96 -14.16
C GLY A 221 21.53 -9.14 -12.90
N GLU A 222 21.83 -7.86 -12.99
CA GLU A 222 21.60 -6.95 -11.87
C GLU A 222 20.09 -6.75 -11.65
N MET A 223 19.68 -6.76 -10.39
CA MET A 223 18.26 -6.72 -10.05
C MET A 223 17.58 -5.39 -10.43
N GLU A 224 18.36 -4.33 -10.56
CA GLU A 224 17.87 -3.03 -11.00
C GLU A 224 17.49 -3.04 -12.48
N ASP A 225 18.31 -3.66 -13.32
CA ASP A 225 18.01 -3.87 -14.74
C ASP A 225 16.80 -4.80 -14.91
N ALA A 226 16.73 -5.84 -14.08
CA ALA A 226 15.63 -6.78 -14.08
C ALA A 226 14.26 -6.12 -13.85
N ILE A 227 14.18 -5.13 -12.95
CA ILE A 227 12.94 -4.38 -12.72
C ILE A 227 12.54 -3.58 -13.97
N ILE A 228 13.49 -2.95 -14.62
CA ILE A 228 13.25 -2.18 -15.84
C ILE A 228 12.79 -3.10 -16.97
N ASP A 229 13.45 -4.24 -17.14
CA ASP A 229 13.11 -5.22 -18.19
C ASP A 229 11.73 -5.83 -18.00
N VAL A 230 11.38 -6.24 -16.76
CA VAL A 230 10.04 -6.74 -16.46
C VAL A 230 8.98 -5.66 -16.71
N ARG A 231 9.26 -4.40 -16.31
CA ARG A 231 8.39 -3.27 -16.58
C ARG A 231 8.17 -3.03 -18.08
N ASN A 232 9.24 -3.00 -18.85
CA ASN A 232 9.17 -2.79 -20.29
C ASN A 232 8.43 -3.96 -20.97
N HIS A 233 8.71 -5.19 -20.57
CA HIS A 233 8.02 -6.36 -21.10
C HIS A 233 6.52 -6.32 -20.80
N ARG A 234 6.09 -6.10 -19.55
CA ARG A 234 4.67 -6.03 -19.23
C ARG A 234 3.94 -4.90 -19.97
N LYS A 235 4.59 -3.73 -20.13
CA LYS A 235 4.02 -2.62 -20.92
C LYS A 235 3.86 -2.99 -22.39
N SER A 236 4.85 -3.66 -23.00
CA SER A 236 4.80 -4.07 -24.40
C SER A 236 3.67 -5.05 -24.71
N VAL A 237 3.26 -5.85 -23.73
CA VAL A 237 2.14 -6.80 -23.83
C VAL A 237 0.82 -6.24 -23.26
N GLY A 238 0.76 -4.94 -22.95
CA GLY A 238 -0.45 -4.26 -22.49
C GLY A 238 -0.81 -4.50 -21.02
N ILE A 239 0.07 -5.07 -20.22
CA ILE A 239 -0.15 -5.25 -18.76
C ILE A 239 0.30 -3.98 -18.04
N VAL A 240 -0.63 -3.04 -17.90
CA VAL A 240 -0.44 -1.75 -17.21
C VAL A 240 -1.50 -1.58 -16.12
N PRO A 241 -1.18 -0.90 -15.01
CA PRO A 241 -2.17 -0.64 -13.98
C PRO A 241 -3.14 0.45 -14.43
N VAL A 242 -4.32 0.46 -13.82
CA VAL A 242 -5.29 1.54 -13.93
C VAL A 242 -5.40 2.29 -12.62
N VAL A 243 -5.86 3.55 -12.69
CA VAL A 243 -6.07 4.42 -11.53
C VAL A 243 -7.52 4.37 -11.10
N LYS A 244 -7.72 4.12 -9.82
CA LYS A 244 -9.03 4.09 -9.17
C LYS A 244 -9.12 5.14 -8.08
N GLN A 245 -10.32 5.67 -7.86
CA GLN A 245 -10.60 6.61 -6.79
C GLN A 245 -10.96 5.88 -5.49
N ILE A 246 -10.55 6.47 -4.37
CA ILE A 246 -11.04 6.11 -3.04
C ILE A 246 -12.31 6.89 -2.80
N ASP A 247 -13.46 6.22 -2.81
CA ASP A 247 -14.75 6.87 -2.65
C ASP A 247 -15.69 6.11 -1.70
N THR A 248 -16.80 6.72 -1.35
CA THR A 248 -17.81 6.13 -0.45
C THR A 248 -18.95 5.44 -1.19
N LEU A 249 -18.90 5.35 -2.52
CA LEU A 249 -20.01 4.96 -3.39
C LEU A 249 -19.72 3.69 -4.20
N ALA A 250 -18.62 3.01 -3.95
CA ALA A 250 -18.20 1.80 -4.70
C ALA A 250 -18.20 2.01 -6.23
N ALA A 251 -17.84 3.22 -6.69
CA ALA A 251 -17.88 3.66 -8.09
C ALA A 251 -19.28 3.63 -8.76
N GLU A 252 -20.37 3.49 -8.00
CA GLU A 252 -21.72 3.49 -8.54
C GLU A 252 -22.18 4.89 -8.97
N TYR A 253 -21.58 5.94 -8.39
CA TYR A 253 -21.86 7.34 -8.71
C TYR A 253 -20.55 8.15 -8.71
N PRO A 254 -20.38 9.14 -9.62
CA PRO A 254 -19.15 9.92 -9.70
C PRO A 254 -18.85 10.68 -8.42
N ALA A 255 -17.77 10.33 -7.73
CA ALA A 255 -17.22 11.10 -6.63
C ALA A 255 -16.18 12.11 -7.13
N GLN A 256 -16.06 13.26 -6.45
CA GLN A 256 -15.07 14.30 -6.75
C GLN A 256 -13.87 14.23 -5.80
N THR A 257 -13.52 13.03 -5.36
CA THR A 257 -12.35 12.82 -4.51
C THR A 257 -11.06 12.96 -5.31
N ASN A 258 -10.02 13.46 -4.66
CA ASN A 258 -8.66 13.48 -5.21
C ASN A 258 -7.80 12.31 -4.72
N TYR A 259 -8.37 11.37 -3.95
CA TYR A 259 -7.71 10.19 -3.42
C TYR A 259 -7.69 9.08 -4.46
N LEU A 260 -6.49 8.63 -4.84
CA LEU A 260 -6.24 7.70 -5.93
C LEU A 260 -5.36 6.53 -5.48
N TYR A 261 -5.49 5.39 -6.15
CA TYR A 261 -4.58 4.26 -6.04
C TYR A 261 -4.47 3.54 -7.38
N LEU A 262 -3.38 2.81 -7.61
CA LEU A 262 -3.19 2.02 -8.81
C LEU A 262 -3.51 0.54 -8.55
N THR A 263 -4.13 -0.11 -9.53
CA THR A 263 -4.42 -1.54 -9.48
C THR A 263 -4.36 -2.17 -10.87
N TYR A 264 -4.03 -3.47 -10.94
CA TYR A 264 -4.17 -4.26 -12.17
C TYR A 264 -5.55 -4.95 -12.27
N SER A 265 -6.40 -4.78 -11.25
CA SER A 265 -7.74 -5.36 -11.19
C SER A 265 -8.81 -4.33 -11.57
N GLY A 266 -8.64 -3.66 -12.72
CA GLY A 266 -9.57 -2.70 -13.28
C GLY A 266 -9.52 -2.67 -14.78
N VAL A 267 -10.55 -2.06 -15.40
CA VAL A 267 -10.68 -1.98 -16.87
C VAL A 267 -10.26 -0.61 -17.40
N ALA A 268 -10.55 0.46 -16.65
CA ALA A 268 -10.29 1.84 -17.06
C ALA A 268 -9.91 2.72 -15.85
N ASN A 269 -9.29 3.87 -16.15
CA ASN A 269 -8.99 4.90 -15.17
C ASN A 269 -10.28 5.63 -14.78
N ASP A 270 -10.43 5.95 -13.48
CA ASP A 270 -11.53 6.77 -12.96
C ASP A 270 -11.29 8.28 -13.15
N VAL A 271 -10.06 8.66 -13.51
CA VAL A 271 -9.67 10.07 -13.71
C VAL A 271 -9.14 10.31 -15.12
N HIS A 272 -9.34 11.54 -15.61
CA HIS A 272 -8.80 11.99 -16.89
C HIS A 272 -7.47 12.73 -16.68
N TYR A 273 -6.53 12.50 -17.58
CA TYR A 273 -5.24 13.18 -17.62
C TYR A 273 -5.21 14.19 -18.77
N LEU A 274 -4.80 15.43 -18.47
CA LEU A 274 -4.78 16.48 -19.48
C LEU A 274 -3.55 16.44 -20.38
N GLY A 275 -2.46 15.82 -19.93
CA GLY A 275 -1.19 15.70 -20.69
C GLY A 275 -0.52 17.05 -21.01
N ASP A 276 -0.85 18.11 -20.24
CA ASP A 276 -0.46 19.49 -20.51
C ASP A 276 0.86 19.91 -19.83
N HIS A 277 1.57 18.98 -19.23
CA HIS A 277 2.82 19.20 -18.47
C HIS A 277 2.73 20.28 -17.37
N LYS A 278 1.54 20.53 -16.83
CA LYS A 278 1.30 21.53 -15.78
C LYS A 278 1.13 20.93 -14.39
N SER A 279 1.63 19.74 -14.15
CA SER A 279 1.67 19.12 -12.82
C SER A 279 3.11 18.96 -12.34
N ILE A 280 3.30 19.01 -11.02
CA ILE A 280 4.55 18.67 -10.35
C ILE A 280 4.25 17.64 -9.30
N VAL A 281 5.01 16.54 -9.33
CA VAL A 281 4.86 15.43 -8.39
C VAL A 281 5.80 15.61 -7.20
N VAL A 282 5.28 15.43 -6.00
CA VAL A 282 6.05 15.43 -4.75
C VAL A 282 6.02 14.01 -4.18
N LEU A 283 7.20 13.45 -3.91
CA LEU A 283 7.30 12.16 -3.25
C LEU A 283 7.35 12.34 -1.73
N GLY A 284 6.42 11.66 -1.04
CA GLY A 284 6.31 11.72 0.42
C GLY A 284 7.34 10.89 1.16
N SER A 285 7.27 10.87 2.49
CA SER A 285 8.22 10.20 3.37
C SER A 285 7.88 8.74 3.71
N GLY A 286 6.68 8.30 3.34
CA GLY A 286 6.18 6.99 3.74
C GLY A 286 5.90 6.88 5.24
N ALA A 287 5.96 5.67 5.78
CA ALA A 287 5.65 5.40 7.19
C ALA A 287 6.63 6.10 8.14
N TYR A 288 6.11 6.62 9.24
CA TYR A 288 6.96 7.08 10.35
C TYR A 288 7.83 5.95 10.87
N ARG A 289 9.04 6.31 11.25
CA ARG A 289 10.05 5.43 11.80
C ARG A 289 10.95 6.18 12.77
N ILE A 290 11.68 5.44 13.60
CA ILE A 290 12.66 6.06 14.49
C ILE A 290 13.75 6.73 13.67
N GLY A 291 13.90 8.05 13.86
CA GLY A 291 14.85 8.91 13.16
C GLY A 291 14.32 9.56 11.87
N SER A 292 13.02 9.41 11.56
CA SER A 292 12.40 10.09 10.40
C SER A 292 10.89 10.21 10.62
N SER A 293 10.38 11.41 10.77
CA SER A 293 9.01 11.63 11.22
C SER A 293 8.37 12.85 10.54
N VAL A 294 7.67 13.68 11.31
CA VAL A 294 6.78 14.75 10.84
C VAL A 294 7.50 15.88 10.08
N GLU A 295 8.78 16.07 10.29
CA GLU A 295 9.58 17.11 9.63
C GLU A 295 9.58 16.99 8.10
N PHE A 296 9.61 15.77 7.57
CA PHE A 296 9.56 15.54 6.12
C PHE A 296 8.14 15.75 5.56
N ASP A 297 7.11 15.46 6.33
CA ASP A 297 5.75 15.76 5.94
C ASP A 297 5.51 17.26 5.84
N TRP A 298 6.02 18.04 6.81
CA TRP A 298 6.00 19.49 6.76
C TRP A 298 6.65 20.04 5.48
N CYS A 299 7.83 19.55 5.12
CA CYS A 299 8.51 19.94 3.88
C CYS A 299 7.67 19.61 2.65
N GLY A 300 7.05 18.41 2.60
CA GLY A 300 6.16 18.01 1.52
C GLY A 300 4.95 18.92 1.38
N VAL A 301 4.30 19.28 2.49
CA VAL A 301 3.14 20.20 2.51
C VAL A 301 3.54 21.59 2.00
N GLN A 302 4.72 22.11 2.41
CA GLN A 302 5.20 23.41 1.91
C GLN A 302 5.50 23.38 0.41
N ALA A 303 6.07 22.28 -0.09
CA ALA A 303 6.28 22.10 -1.52
C ALA A 303 4.96 22.11 -2.30
N LEU A 304 3.95 21.33 -1.86
CA LEU A 304 2.61 21.30 -2.48
C LEU A 304 1.95 22.69 -2.51
N ASN A 305 2.01 23.41 -1.40
CA ASN A 305 1.48 24.79 -1.32
C ASN A 305 2.19 25.75 -2.26
N THR A 306 3.51 25.63 -2.41
CA THR A 306 4.29 26.46 -3.33
C THR A 306 3.95 26.14 -4.78
N ILE A 307 3.87 24.85 -5.14
CA ILE A 307 3.48 24.40 -6.48
C ILE A 307 2.16 25.03 -6.91
N ARG A 308 1.14 25.02 -6.03
CA ARG A 308 -0.16 25.66 -6.31
C ARG A 308 -0.07 27.18 -6.47
N LYS A 309 0.74 27.85 -5.64
CA LYS A 309 0.96 29.32 -5.75
C LYS A 309 1.61 29.70 -7.06
N GLU A 310 2.51 28.86 -7.58
CA GLU A 310 3.15 29.05 -8.89
C GLU A 310 2.27 28.66 -10.09
N GLY A 311 1.02 28.24 -9.84
CA GLY A 311 0.05 27.94 -10.90
C GLY A 311 0.17 26.54 -11.51
N TYR A 312 0.91 25.64 -10.87
CA TYR A 312 0.97 24.22 -11.26
C TYR A 312 -0.02 23.39 -10.46
N ARG A 313 -0.44 22.25 -11.03
CA ARG A 313 -1.18 21.24 -10.28
C ARG A 313 -0.22 20.47 -9.39
N SER A 314 -0.59 20.33 -8.13
CA SER A 314 0.17 19.60 -7.13
C SER A 314 -0.27 18.13 -7.07
N VAL A 315 0.69 17.21 -7.19
CA VAL A 315 0.46 15.77 -7.09
C VAL A 315 1.33 15.21 -5.96
N MET A 316 0.73 14.49 -5.03
CA MET A 316 1.43 13.80 -3.95
C MET A 316 1.39 12.28 -4.16
N ILE A 317 2.52 11.61 -3.94
CA ILE A 317 2.57 10.15 -3.79
C ILE A 317 3.03 9.85 -2.36
N ASN A 318 2.16 9.26 -1.55
CA ASN A 318 2.48 8.85 -0.18
C ASN A 318 1.50 7.77 0.29
N TYR A 319 1.91 6.95 1.26
CA TYR A 319 1.11 5.85 1.81
C TYR A 319 0.94 5.91 3.33
N ASN A 320 1.37 6.99 3.95
CA ASN A 320 1.20 7.19 5.40
C ASN A 320 -0.13 7.89 5.68
N PRO A 321 -1.09 7.23 6.35
CA PRO A 321 -2.39 7.83 6.62
C PRO A 321 -2.37 8.86 7.77
N GLU A 322 -1.26 8.96 8.50
CA GLU A 322 -1.12 9.83 9.67
C GLU A 322 -0.54 11.22 9.32
N THR A 323 -0.23 11.47 8.04
CA THR A 323 0.43 12.70 7.56
C THR A 323 -0.58 13.74 7.08
N VAL A 324 -0.23 15.02 7.21
CA VAL A 324 -1.01 16.16 6.68
C VAL A 324 -0.93 16.20 5.16
N SER A 325 0.20 15.82 4.56
CA SER A 325 0.34 15.77 3.10
C SER A 325 -0.64 14.82 2.42
N THR A 326 -1.24 13.88 3.18
CA THR A 326 -2.26 12.96 2.70
C THR A 326 -3.68 13.36 3.08
N ASP A 327 -3.91 14.61 3.51
CA ASP A 327 -5.25 15.16 3.68
C ASP A 327 -5.82 15.63 2.35
N TYR A 328 -7.14 15.50 2.17
CA TYR A 328 -7.83 15.71 0.89
C TYR A 328 -7.71 17.13 0.30
N ASP A 329 -7.42 18.13 1.14
CA ASP A 329 -7.32 19.53 0.76
C ASP A 329 -5.87 20.02 0.54
N MET A 330 -4.88 19.15 0.72
CA MET A 330 -3.46 19.52 0.63
C MET A 330 -2.90 19.52 -0.79
N CYS A 331 -3.48 18.77 -1.72
CA CYS A 331 -3.03 18.71 -3.11
C CYS A 331 -4.18 18.48 -4.08
N ASP A 332 -3.93 18.65 -5.37
CA ASP A 332 -4.94 18.45 -6.41
C ASP A 332 -5.16 16.96 -6.70
N ARG A 333 -4.13 16.13 -6.58
CA ARG A 333 -4.18 14.66 -6.68
C ARG A 333 -3.27 14.01 -5.66
N LEU A 334 -3.78 12.97 -5.00
CA LEU A 334 -3.07 12.19 -4.01
C LEU A 334 -3.13 10.71 -4.38
N TYR A 335 -1.98 10.12 -4.64
CA TYR A 335 -1.84 8.68 -4.82
C TYR A 335 -1.46 8.03 -3.49
N PHE A 336 -2.37 7.25 -2.93
CA PHE A 336 -2.08 6.32 -1.84
C PHE A 336 -1.47 5.06 -2.43
N ASP A 337 -0.17 5.12 -2.71
CA ASP A 337 0.54 3.99 -3.31
C ASP A 337 2.02 3.95 -2.88
N GLU A 338 2.71 2.92 -3.29
CA GLU A 338 4.10 2.65 -2.92
C GLU A 338 5.06 3.70 -3.49
N LEU A 339 6.07 4.03 -2.71
CA LEU A 339 7.22 4.83 -3.14
C LEU A 339 8.34 3.90 -3.66
N THR A 340 8.00 3.05 -4.63
CA THR A 340 8.93 2.19 -5.37
C THR A 340 9.17 2.75 -6.77
N PHE A 341 10.30 2.41 -7.38
CA PHE A 341 10.61 2.86 -8.74
C PHE A 341 9.50 2.47 -9.73
N GLU A 342 9.06 1.20 -9.70
CA GLU A 342 7.98 0.70 -10.54
C GLU A 342 6.73 1.58 -10.44
N ARG A 343 6.26 1.81 -9.21
CA ARG A 343 4.99 2.48 -8.98
C ARG A 343 5.05 3.98 -9.26
N VAL A 344 6.16 4.62 -8.89
CA VAL A 344 6.39 6.03 -9.21
C VAL A 344 6.42 6.22 -10.73
N MET A 345 7.15 5.39 -11.46
CA MET A 345 7.20 5.47 -12.92
C MET A 345 5.84 5.21 -13.58
N ASP A 346 5.01 4.30 -13.06
CA ASP A 346 3.66 4.08 -13.57
C ASP A 346 2.77 5.34 -13.39
N ILE A 347 2.94 6.06 -12.28
CA ILE A 347 2.23 7.33 -12.03
C ILE A 347 2.77 8.44 -12.92
N LEU A 348 4.09 8.54 -13.10
CA LEU A 348 4.70 9.54 -13.98
C LEU A 348 4.29 9.37 -15.45
N ASP A 349 4.18 8.12 -15.93
CA ASP A 349 3.66 7.84 -17.27
C ASP A 349 2.23 8.38 -17.46
N LEU A 350 1.39 8.31 -16.43
CA LEU A 350 0.00 8.78 -16.47
C LEU A 350 -0.12 10.30 -16.31
N GLU A 351 0.58 10.87 -15.33
CA GLU A 351 0.52 12.31 -15.02
C GLU A 351 1.27 13.17 -16.04
N ASN A 352 2.31 12.62 -16.69
CA ASN A 352 3.20 13.34 -17.60
C ASN A 352 3.60 14.71 -17.03
N PRO A 353 4.23 14.76 -15.83
CA PRO A 353 4.42 16.00 -15.08
C PRO A 353 5.55 16.86 -15.68
N HIS A 354 5.57 18.14 -15.29
CA HIS A 354 6.68 19.04 -15.57
C HIS A 354 7.97 18.62 -14.83
N GLY A 355 7.82 18.05 -13.62
CA GLY A 355 8.96 17.59 -12.82
C GLY A 355 8.53 16.83 -11.58
N VAL A 356 9.54 16.27 -10.87
CA VAL A 356 9.37 15.47 -9.65
C VAL A 356 10.25 16.04 -8.54
N ILE A 357 9.69 16.30 -7.37
CA ILE A 357 10.42 16.71 -6.17
C ILE A 357 10.68 15.49 -5.31
N VAL A 358 11.94 15.09 -5.19
CA VAL A 358 12.37 13.89 -4.45
C VAL A 358 13.00 14.23 -3.09
N SER A 359 13.36 15.50 -2.85
CA SER A 359 14.17 15.90 -1.69
C SER A 359 13.37 16.09 -0.39
N THR A 360 12.05 16.30 -0.47
CA THR A 360 11.22 16.63 0.69
C THR A 360 10.80 15.42 1.52
N GLY A 361 10.81 14.22 0.95
CA GLY A 361 10.36 12.99 1.61
C GLY A 361 11.45 12.22 2.37
N GLY A 362 12.63 12.76 2.52
CA GLY A 362 13.75 12.10 3.19
C GLY A 362 14.38 10.98 2.38
N GLN A 363 14.85 9.94 3.07
CA GLN A 363 15.66 8.87 2.48
C GLN A 363 14.94 8.05 1.39
N ILE A 364 13.64 7.76 1.56
CA ILE A 364 12.89 6.88 0.65
C ILE A 364 12.86 7.46 -0.77
N PRO A 365 12.32 8.67 -1.00
CA PRO A 365 12.32 9.24 -2.34
C PRO A 365 13.72 9.62 -2.83
N ASN A 366 14.63 10.02 -1.94
CA ASN A 366 16.00 10.35 -2.34
C ASN A 366 16.74 9.14 -2.96
N ASN A 367 16.49 7.94 -2.46
CA ASN A 367 17.05 6.72 -3.04
C ASN A 367 16.53 6.40 -4.46
N LEU A 368 15.44 7.03 -4.88
CA LEU A 368 14.90 6.88 -6.23
C LEU A 368 15.49 7.90 -7.22
N ALA A 369 16.12 8.98 -6.74
CA ALA A 369 16.49 10.13 -7.54
C ALA A 369 17.33 9.77 -8.77
N LEU A 370 18.42 9.02 -8.61
CA LEU A 370 19.31 8.64 -9.71
C LEU A 370 18.61 7.77 -10.77
N ARG A 371 17.68 6.93 -10.32
CA ARG A 371 16.93 6.03 -11.23
C ARG A 371 15.80 6.75 -11.96
N LEU A 372 15.28 7.83 -11.40
CA LEU A 372 14.25 8.65 -12.02
C LEU A 372 14.83 9.65 -13.02
N ASP A 373 16.14 9.97 -12.92
CA ASP A 373 16.87 10.89 -13.80
C ASP A 373 17.42 10.19 -15.06
N ALA A 374 17.56 8.86 -15.00
CA ALA A 374 18.07 8.04 -16.13
C ALA A 374 16.97 7.70 -17.14
#